data_a38cb78d2a107a5e5d55286032df2854
#
_entry.id   a38cb78d2a107a5e5d55286032df2854
#
_cell.length_a   1.000
_cell.length_b   1.000
_cell.length_c   1.000
_cell.angle_alpha   90.00
_cell.angle_beta   90.00
_cell.angle_gamma   90.00
#
_symmetry.space_group_name_H-M   'P 1'
#
loop_
_entity.id
_entity.type
_entity.pdbx_description
1 polymer ?
#
loop_
_entity_poly.entity_id
_entity_poly.type
_entity_poly.pdbx_seq_one_letter_code
_entity_poly.pdbx_strand_id
1 'polypeptide(L)'
;MRQFPTILIPPEVQRIAQSKPVAPKLSMTLPRLPSNQQPTPIQIQEAIALSFGLIVLVAIVTAVAKELGIMMLIVGTVAIVLRIRYQFLTYKKRYQNHQNHLQNYFAKLEAYSREEVSYQQQLAIAHAPERILEFRHQQFQKFFAKIPTVENAIALTKSSNPTDRDQSAIYGFGKTLQQYLSGTLYQGVKIYIPSIDHDWVPALTYIDPALNVHIAIEIIADSESAANLMQKDLSDRFLVDSGWIMIKFSQKQILQNSVQCCKEFAKLLDRLSLDPSVLPNFESIPDLVPTRSN
;
A
#
# COMPACT_ATOMS: atom_id res chain seq x y z
N MET A 1 5.98 14.79 -35.19
CA MET A 1 4.54 14.42 -35.13
C MET A 1 4.08 14.32 -33.69
N ARG A 2 3.11 15.14 -33.30
CA ARG A 2 2.48 15.04 -31.97
C ARG A 2 1.21 14.20 -32.06
N GLN A 3 0.96 13.42 -31.02
CA GLN A 3 -0.26 12.62 -30.91
C GLN A 3 -1.17 13.26 -29.86
N PHE A 4 -2.45 13.42 -30.18
CA PHE A 4 -3.46 13.96 -29.27
C PHE A 4 -4.52 12.90 -28.93
N PRO A 5 -5.06 12.89 -27.68
CA PRO A 5 -4.74 13.83 -26.61
C PRO A 5 -3.34 13.59 -26.03
N THR A 6 -2.66 14.66 -25.60
CA THR A 6 -1.40 14.60 -24.86
C THR A 6 -1.70 14.96 -23.40
N ILE A 7 -1.24 14.12 -22.46
CA ILE A 7 -1.45 14.34 -21.02
C ILE A 7 -0.07 14.48 -20.38
N LEU A 8 0.14 15.59 -19.66
CA LEU A 8 1.35 15.87 -18.91
C LEU A 8 0.99 15.91 -17.42
N ILE A 9 1.62 15.06 -16.63
CA ILE A 9 1.34 14.90 -15.21
C ILE A 9 2.64 15.09 -14.44
N PRO A 10 2.67 15.99 -13.42
CA PRO A 10 3.82 16.10 -12.54
C PRO A 10 4.20 14.74 -11.94
N PRO A 11 5.51 14.40 -11.88
CA PRO A 11 5.95 13.10 -11.34
C PRO A 11 5.44 12.85 -9.93
N GLU A 12 5.38 13.90 -9.11
CA GLU A 12 4.88 13.82 -7.73
C GLU A 12 3.39 13.48 -7.67
N VAL A 13 2.57 14.08 -8.55
CA VAL A 13 1.13 13.78 -8.68
C VAL A 13 0.93 12.32 -9.07
N GLN A 14 1.74 11.83 -10.02
CA GLN A 14 1.68 10.42 -10.44
C GLN A 14 2.09 9.48 -9.29
N ARG A 15 3.11 9.84 -8.51
CA ARG A 15 3.55 9.10 -7.33
C ARG A 15 2.45 9.02 -6.26
N ILE A 16 1.78 10.15 -5.98
CA ILE A 16 0.67 10.19 -5.02
C ILE A 16 -0.50 9.33 -5.51
N ALA A 17 -0.88 9.44 -6.80
CA ALA A 17 -1.97 8.64 -7.37
C ALA A 17 -1.74 7.12 -7.28
N GLN A 18 -0.48 6.67 -7.23
CA GLN A 18 -0.11 5.26 -7.08
C GLN A 18 0.15 4.85 -5.63
N SER A 19 0.19 5.82 -4.69
CA SER A 19 0.52 5.55 -3.30
C SER A 19 -0.60 4.81 -2.57
N LYS A 20 -0.21 4.07 -1.54
CA LYS A 20 -1.13 3.35 -0.64
C LYS A 20 -0.74 3.64 0.81
N PRO A 21 -1.69 3.55 1.75
CA PRO A 21 -1.37 3.60 3.18
C PRO A 21 -0.29 2.58 3.55
N VAL A 22 0.55 2.94 4.51
CA VAL A 22 1.56 2.01 5.01
C VAL A 22 0.86 0.81 5.65
N ALA A 23 1.20 -0.40 5.17
CA ALA A 23 0.67 -1.62 5.76
C ALA A 23 1.09 -1.75 7.23
N PRO A 24 0.20 -2.23 8.11
CA PRO A 24 0.58 -2.56 9.48
C PRO A 24 1.72 -3.58 9.48
N LYS A 25 2.49 -3.65 10.56
CA LYS A 25 3.57 -4.64 10.71
C LYS A 25 3.17 -5.66 11.74
N LEU A 26 3.36 -6.94 11.41
CA LEU A 26 3.26 -8.01 12.37
C LEU A 26 4.46 -7.93 13.32
N SER A 27 4.23 -7.78 14.64
CA SER A 27 5.29 -7.58 15.62
C SER A 27 5.88 -8.90 16.12
N MET A 28 5.06 -9.95 16.20
CA MET A 28 5.46 -11.26 16.68
C MET A 28 6.02 -12.14 15.56
N THR A 29 7.06 -12.89 15.88
CA THR A 29 7.58 -13.95 15.03
C THR A 29 6.97 -15.28 15.40
N LEU A 30 6.79 -16.15 14.41
CA LEU A 30 6.29 -17.52 14.66
C LEU A 30 7.14 -18.22 15.73
N PRO A 31 6.52 -18.71 16.85
CA PRO A 31 7.25 -19.38 17.90
C PRO A 31 7.87 -20.68 17.38
N ARG A 32 9.13 -20.91 17.75
CA ARG A 32 9.84 -22.14 17.37
C ARG A 32 9.35 -23.30 18.22
N LEU A 33 9.11 -24.43 17.58
CA LEU A 33 8.76 -25.65 18.26
C LEU A 33 9.87 -26.03 19.26
N PRO A 34 9.56 -26.33 20.54
CA PRO A 34 10.56 -26.86 21.48
C PRO A 34 11.13 -28.18 20.94
N SER A 35 12.43 -28.43 21.21
CA SER A 35 13.06 -29.67 20.77
C SER A 35 12.26 -30.91 21.26
N ASN A 36 11.98 -31.81 20.34
CA ASN A 36 11.08 -32.96 20.56
C ASN A 36 11.72 -34.07 21.40
N GLN A 37 12.75 -33.75 22.20
CA GLN A 37 13.38 -34.71 23.11
C GLN A 37 12.49 -34.89 24.31
N GLN A 38 11.57 -35.86 24.21
CA GLN A 38 10.87 -36.37 25.39
C GLN A 38 11.93 -36.86 26.36
N PRO A 39 11.75 -36.62 27.68
CA PRO A 39 12.65 -37.18 28.67
C PRO A 39 12.71 -38.70 28.50
N THR A 40 13.89 -39.23 28.37
CA THR A 40 14.12 -40.68 28.25
C THR A 40 13.46 -41.38 29.46
N PRO A 41 12.62 -42.40 29.21
CA PRO A 41 12.00 -43.12 30.31
C PRO A 41 13.05 -43.71 31.26
N ILE A 42 12.65 -43.89 32.52
CA ILE A 42 13.55 -44.48 33.52
C ILE A 42 13.97 -45.89 33.05
N GLN A 43 15.29 -46.11 32.93
CA GLN A 43 15.80 -47.41 32.49
C GLN A 43 15.70 -48.42 33.62
N ILE A 44 14.46 -48.97 33.81
CA ILE A 44 14.14 -49.97 34.82
C ILE A 44 15.04 -51.22 34.64
N GLN A 45 15.44 -51.52 33.40
CA GLN A 45 16.34 -52.66 33.08
C GLN A 45 17.70 -52.55 33.77
N GLU A 46 18.28 -51.34 33.87
CA GLU A 46 19.52 -51.15 34.63
C GLU A 46 19.33 -51.38 36.12
N ALA A 47 18.21 -50.96 36.68
CA ALA A 47 17.89 -51.19 38.09
C ALA A 47 17.71 -52.70 38.40
N ILE A 48 17.03 -53.43 37.51
CA ILE A 48 16.88 -54.87 37.57
C ILE A 48 18.22 -55.59 37.47
N ALA A 49 19.07 -55.23 36.53
CA ALA A 49 20.41 -55.83 36.34
C ALA A 49 21.30 -55.57 37.55
N LEU A 50 21.29 -54.37 38.13
CA LEU A 50 22.04 -54.05 39.33
C LEU A 50 21.53 -54.82 40.55
N SER A 51 20.21 -55.00 40.68
CA SER A 51 19.61 -55.80 41.77
C SER A 51 20.02 -57.27 41.65
N PHE A 52 19.98 -57.82 40.47
CA PHE A 52 20.38 -59.19 40.21
C PHE A 52 21.90 -59.41 40.50
N GLY A 53 22.73 -58.50 40.03
CA GLY A 53 24.17 -58.51 40.31
C GLY A 53 24.48 -58.44 41.79
N LEU A 54 23.74 -57.62 42.56
CA LEU A 54 23.89 -57.55 44.02
C LEU A 54 23.51 -58.86 44.71
N ILE A 55 22.40 -59.52 44.33
CA ILE A 55 21.96 -60.78 44.87
C ILE A 55 23.02 -61.88 44.69
N VAL A 56 23.59 -61.95 43.49
CA VAL A 56 24.64 -62.92 43.18
C VAL A 56 25.91 -62.65 44.01
N LEU A 57 26.31 -61.38 44.10
CA LEU A 57 27.47 -61.01 44.91
C LEU A 57 27.29 -61.31 46.40
N VAL A 58 26.14 -61.00 46.96
CA VAL A 58 25.77 -61.30 48.34
C VAL A 58 25.76 -62.82 48.62
N ALA A 59 25.22 -63.62 47.66
CA ALA A 59 25.24 -65.10 47.82
C ALA A 59 26.68 -65.64 47.87
N ILE A 60 27.61 -65.13 47.08
CA ILE A 60 29.01 -65.50 47.11
C ILE A 60 29.69 -65.13 48.45
N VAL A 61 29.47 -63.91 48.92
CA VAL A 61 30.08 -63.42 50.18
C VAL A 61 29.53 -64.11 51.40
N THR A 62 28.21 -64.41 51.44
CA THR A 62 27.57 -65.12 52.54
C THR A 62 28.08 -66.58 52.67
N ALA A 63 28.51 -67.21 51.59
CA ALA A 63 29.13 -68.49 51.58
C ALA A 63 30.50 -68.53 52.28
N VAL A 64 31.21 -67.36 52.28
CA VAL A 64 32.58 -67.24 52.87
C VAL A 64 32.50 -66.65 54.33
N ALA A 65 31.68 -65.59 54.50
CA ALA A 65 31.55 -64.84 55.79
C ALA A 65 30.13 -64.33 55.96
N LYS A 66 29.33 -65.07 56.81
CA LYS A 66 27.91 -64.84 56.96
C LYS A 66 27.51 -63.45 57.45
N GLU A 67 28.27 -62.86 58.37
CA GLU A 67 28.00 -61.51 58.90
C GLU A 67 28.29 -60.40 57.87
N LEU A 68 29.35 -60.52 57.08
CA LEU A 68 29.71 -59.55 55.98
C LEU A 68 28.67 -59.58 54.87
N GLY A 69 28.11 -60.74 54.54
CA GLY A 69 27.10 -60.86 53.53
C GLY A 69 25.81 -60.10 53.86
N ILE A 70 25.36 -60.19 55.16
CA ILE A 70 24.18 -59.44 55.60
C ILE A 70 24.38 -57.92 55.56
N MET A 71 25.55 -57.44 56.00
CA MET A 71 25.87 -56.02 55.94
C MET A 71 25.92 -55.50 54.46
N MET A 72 26.52 -56.25 53.52
CA MET A 72 26.53 -55.93 52.13
C MET A 72 25.12 -55.87 51.48
N LEU A 73 24.24 -56.80 51.92
CA LEU A 73 22.86 -56.79 51.41
C LEU A 73 22.08 -55.53 51.84
N ILE A 74 22.26 -55.12 53.11
CA ILE A 74 21.60 -53.90 53.62
C ILE A 74 22.15 -52.67 52.95
N VAL A 75 23.43 -52.49 52.85
CA VAL A 75 24.05 -51.32 52.21
C VAL A 75 23.72 -51.27 50.72
N GLY A 76 23.77 -52.40 50.00
CA GLY A 76 23.47 -52.50 48.62
C GLY A 76 21.99 -52.17 48.27
N THR A 77 21.05 -52.72 49.12
CA THR A 77 19.63 -52.38 48.92
C THR A 77 19.33 -50.91 49.16
N VAL A 78 19.91 -50.31 50.21
CA VAL A 78 19.78 -48.87 50.46
C VAL A 78 20.32 -48.05 49.29
N ALA A 79 21.50 -48.41 48.75
CA ALA A 79 22.10 -47.72 47.62
C ALA A 79 21.24 -47.81 46.35
N ILE A 80 20.65 -48.96 46.04
CA ILE A 80 19.73 -49.15 44.90
C ILE A 80 18.45 -48.31 45.09
N VAL A 81 17.85 -48.33 46.28
CA VAL A 81 16.63 -47.55 46.58
C VAL A 81 16.92 -46.05 46.40
N LEU A 82 18.04 -45.57 46.94
CA LEU A 82 18.47 -44.17 46.78
C LEU A 82 18.67 -43.80 45.30
N ARG A 83 19.30 -44.68 44.53
CA ARG A 83 19.52 -44.45 43.08
C ARG A 83 18.22 -44.40 42.31
N ILE A 84 17.28 -45.32 42.56
CA ILE A 84 15.94 -45.34 41.94
C ILE A 84 15.19 -44.06 42.30
N ARG A 85 15.20 -43.70 43.58
CA ARG A 85 14.56 -42.45 44.05
C ARG A 85 15.13 -41.23 43.38
N TYR A 86 16.47 -41.14 43.24
CA TYR A 86 17.15 -40.02 42.53
C TYR A 86 16.77 -39.98 41.06
N GLN A 87 16.78 -41.12 40.36
CA GLN A 87 16.35 -41.20 38.95
C GLN A 87 14.90 -40.76 38.77
N PHE A 88 13.99 -41.20 39.66
CA PHE A 88 12.60 -40.87 39.64
C PHE A 88 12.36 -39.35 39.83
N LEU A 89 13.02 -38.76 40.82
CA LEU A 89 12.94 -37.30 41.05
C LEU A 89 13.47 -36.50 39.90
N THR A 90 14.58 -36.93 39.33
CA THR A 90 15.19 -36.26 38.15
C THR A 90 14.30 -36.39 36.92
N TYR A 91 13.73 -37.57 36.67
CA TYR A 91 12.76 -37.77 35.59
C TYR A 91 11.51 -36.90 35.77
N LYS A 92 10.91 -36.88 36.95
CA LYS A 92 9.74 -36.07 37.30
C LYS A 92 10.03 -34.59 37.01
N LYS A 93 11.19 -34.07 37.43
CA LYS A 93 11.60 -32.69 37.18
C LYS A 93 11.78 -32.39 35.68
N ARG A 94 12.42 -33.30 34.92
CA ARG A 94 12.59 -33.16 33.47
C ARG A 94 11.24 -33.20 32.75
N TYR A 95 10.35 -34.09 33.15
CA TYR A 95 9.01 -34.20 32.59
C TYR A 95 8.16 -32.93 32.86
N GLN A 96 8.19 -32.41 34.07
CA GLN A 96 7.52 -31.14 34.41
C GLN A 96 8.07 -29.96 33.58
N ASN A 97 9.39 -29.85 33.45
CA ASN A 97 10.01 -28.82 32.62
C ASN A 97 9.57 -28.95 31.16
N HIS A 98 9.53 -30.17 30.63
CA HIS A 98 9.06 -30.39 29.26
C HIS A 98 7.59 -29.98 29.09
N GLN A 99 6.72 -30.32 30.03
CA GLN A 99 5.30 -29.89 30.03
C GLN A 99 5.18 -28.37 30.10
N ASN A 100 5.95 -27.72 30.96
CA ASN A 100 5.96 -26.23 31.03
C ASN A 100 6.44 -25.59 29.74
N HIS A 101 7.45 -26.16 29.06
CA HIS A 101 7.90 -25.67 27.76
C HIS A 101 6.83 -25.82 26.69
N LEU A 102 6.11 -26.93 26.67
CA LEU A 102 4.99 -27.16 25.75
C LEU A 102 3.84 -26.16 25.99
N GLN A 103 3.46 -25.98 27.26
CA GLN A 103 2.41 -25.02 27.63
C GLN A 103 2.78 -23.62 27.22
N ASN A 104 4.02 -23.19 27.47
CA ASN A 104 4.53 -21.88 27.04
C ASN A 104 4.57 -21.73 25.51
N TYR A 105 4.88 -22.81 24.79
CA TYR A 105 4.84 -22.82 23.34
C TYR A 105 3.41 -22.61 22.83
N PHE A 106 2.43 -23.38 23.35
CA PHE A 106 1.03 -23.25 22.95
C PHE A 106 0.46 -21.88 23.30
N ALA A 107 0.78 -21.32 24.46
CA ALA A 107 0.37 -19.97 24.83
C ALA A 107 0.93 -18.91 23.87
N LYS A 108 2.22 -19.04 23.48
CA LYS A 108 2.82 -18.15 22.46
C LYS A 108 2.21 -18.35 21.08
N LEU A 109 1.88 -19.57 20.69
CA LEU A 109 1.24 -19.86 19.41
C LEU A 109 -0.17 -19.26 19.36
N GLU A 110 -0.92 -19.35 20.45
CA GLU A 110 -2.24 -18.73 20.55
C GLU A 110 -2.16 -17.20 20.50
N ALA A 111 -1.19 -16.59 21.17
CA ALA A 111 -0.95 -15.14 21.10
C ALA A 111 -0.60 -14.73 19.68
N TYR A 112 0.29 -15.47 18.99
CA TYR A 112 0.64 -15.22 17.60
C TYR A 112 -0.57 -15.32 16.67
N SER A 113 -1.40 -16.36 16.81
CA SER A 113 -2.60 -16.52 15.97
C SER A 113 -3.61 -15.39 16.16
N ARG A 114 -3.79 -14.90 17.39
CA ARG A 114 -4.64 -13.72 17.67
C ARG A 114 -4.09 -12.45 17.01
N GLU A 115 -2.78 -12.23 17.10
CA GLU A 115 -2.14 -11.08 16.45
C GLU A 115 -2.21 -11.17 14.92
N GLU A 116 -2.02 -12.37 14.36
CA GLU A 116 -2.15 -12.61 12.92
C GLU A 116 -3.55 -12.27 12.40
N VAL A 117 -4.61 -12.72 13.10
CA VAL A 117 -5.98 -12.38 12.75
C VAL A 117 -6.21 -10.86 12.81
N SER A 118 -5.75 -10.21 13.87
CA SER A 118 -5.82 -8.75 14.01
C SER A 118 -5.06 -8.03 12.89
N TYR A 119 -3.87 -8.52 12.55
CA TYR A 119 -3.06 -8.00 11.44
C TYR A 119 -3.80 -8.11 10.10
N GLN A 120 -4.40 -9.26 9.79
CA GLN A 120 -5.16 -9.45 8.56
C GLN A 120 -6.39 -8.51 8.48
N GLN A 121 -7.08 -8.32 9.59
CA GLN A 121 -8.18 -7.36 9.66
C GLN A 121 -7.72 -5.92 9.42
N GLN A 122 -6.64 -5.50 10.07
CA GLN A 122 -6.06 -4.16 9.88
C GLN A 122 -5.56 -3.97 8.45
N LEU A 123 -4.97 -5.01 7.85
CA LEU A 123 -4.51 -4.99 6.46
C LEU A 123 -5.69 -4.82 5.50
N ALA A 124 -6.78 -5.54 5.72
CA ALA A 124 -8.00 -5.42 4.91
C ALA A 124 -8.59 -4.01 5.00
N ILE A 125 -8.64 -3.42 6.20
CA ILE A 125 -9.10 -2.05 6.41
C ILE A 125 -8.17 -1.04 5.72
N ALA A 126 -6.85 -1.20 5.86
CA ALA A 126 -5.87 -0.29 5.23
C ALA A 126 -5.91 -0.33 3.70
N HIS A 127 -6.28 -1.47 3.12
CA HIS A 127 -6.37 -1.67 1.67
C HIS A 127 -7.81 -1.48 1.12
N ALA A 128 -8.77 -1.08 1.95
CA ALA A 128 -10.10 -0.74 1.47
C ALA A 128 -10.01 0.43 0.46
N PRO A 129 -10.77 0.37 -0.67
CA PRO A 129 -10.71 1.40 -1.71
C PRO A 129 -10.94 2.81 -1.18
N GLU A 130 -11.88 2.98 -0.26
CA GLU A 130 -12.22 4.26 0.36
C GLU A 130 -11.05 4.82 1.17
N ARG A 131 -10.33 3.96 1.91
CA ARG A 131 -9.15 4.37 2.69
C ARG A 131 -7.96 4.75 1.81
N ILE A 132 -7.78 4.04 0.71
CA ILE A 132 -6.75 4.40 -0.28
C ILE A 132 -7.08 5.76 -0.90
N LEU A 133 -8.34 6.00 -1.26
CA LEU A 133 -8.78 7.26 -1.84
C LEU A 133 -8.60 8.41 -0.83
N GLU A 134 -9.06 8.25 0.40
CA GLU A 134 -8.88 9.24 1.48
C GLU A 134 -7.40 9.58 1.71
N PHE A 135 -6.55 8.54 1.77
CA PHE A 135 -5.10 8.72 1.93
C PHE A 135 -4.50 9.53 0.78
N ARG A 136 -4.86 9.22 -0.48
CA ARG A 136 -4.39 9.95 -1.66
C ARG A 136 -4.87 11.40 -1.64
N HIS A 137 -6.13 11.65 -1.31
CA HIS A 137 -6.69 13.00 -1.19
C HIS A 137 -5.94 13.82 -0.15
N GLN A 138 -5.62 13.27 1.02
CA GLN A 138 -4.81 13.95 2.04
C GLN A 138 -3.39 14.28 1.53
N GLN A 139 -2.77 13.39 0.75
CA GLN A 139 -1.45 13.67 0.13
C GLN A 139 -1.56 14.74 -0.96
N PHE A 140 -2.60 14.71 -1.79
CA PHE A 140 -2.86 15.74 -2.78
C PHE A 140 -3.08 17.12 -2.15
N GLN A 141 -3.91 17.21 -1.12
CA GLN A 141 -4.12 18.48 -0.39
C GLN A 141 -2.80 19.05 0.11
N LYS A 142 -1.92 18.23 0.70
CA LYS A 142 -0.60 18.66 1.15
C LYS A 142 0.32 19.11 0.01
N PHE A 143 0.26 18.45 -1.13
CA PHE A 143 1.05 18.81 -2.30
C PHE A 143 0.55 20.09 -2.94
N PHE A 144 -0.74 20.17 -3.25
CA PHE A 144 -1.34 21.30 -3.93
C PHE A 144 -1.49 22.55 -3.05
N ALA A 145 -1.47 22.43 -1.74
CA ALA A 145 -1.45 23.59 -0.84
C ALA A 145 -0.24 24.54 -1.07
N LYS A 146 0.81 24.03 -1.73
CA LYS A 146 2.01 24.81 -2.08
C LYS A 146 1.87 25.59 -3.39
N ILE A 147 0.84 25.28 -4.19
CA ILE A 147 0.60 25.93 -5.47
C ILE A 147 -0.14 27.24 -5.19
N PRO A 148 0.34 28.38 -5.69
CA PRO A 148 -0.33 29.66 -5.48
C PRO A 148 -1.73 29.64 -6.12
N THR A 149 -2.67 30.30 -5.46
CA THR A 149 -4.03 30.48 -5.95
C THR A 149 -4.00 31.34 -7.22
N VAL A 150 -4.82 30.97 -8.20
CA VAL A 150 -4.90 31.69 -9.46
C VAL A 150 -5.71 32.97 -9.28
N GLU A 151 -5.14 34.09 -9.64
CA GLU A 151 -5.83 35.39 -9.67
C GLU A 151 -6.49 35.64 -11.05
N ASN A 152 -7.55 36.43 -11.07
CA ASN A 152 -8.23 36.91 -12.30
C ASN A 152 -8.92 35.83 -13.14
N ALA A 153 -9.36 34.70 -12.55
CA ALA A 153 -10.08 33.66 -13.24
C ALA A 153 -11.58 34.00 -13.40
N ILE A 154 -12.12 33.85 -14.60
CA ILE A 154 -13.55 34.04 -14.88
C ILE A 154 -14.21 32.66 -14.97
N ALA A 155 -15.11 32.32 -14.04
CA ALA A 155 -15.85 31.08 -14.12
C ALA A 155 -16.67 30.95 -15.40
N LEU A 156 -16.61 29.81 -16.06
CA LEU A 156 -17.26 29.57 -17.36
C LEU A 156 -18.79 29.83 -17.31
N THR A 157 -19.42 29.57 -16.18
CA THR A 157 -20.86 29.82 -15.95
C THR A 157 -21.25 31.30 -16.01
N LYS A 158 -20.28 32.21 -15.83
CA LYS A 158 -20.47 33.67 -15.87
C LYS A 158 -20.00 34.31 -17.16
N SER A 159 -19.44 33.51 -18.09
CA SER A 159 -18.93 34.02 -19.36
C SER A 159 -20.08 34.36 -20.31
N SER A 160 -19.96 35.49 -21.06
CA SER A 160 -20.85 35.86 -22.14
C SER A 160 -20.74 34.87 -23.30
N ASN A 161 -21.82 34.69 -24.05
CA ASN A 161 -21.83 33.83 -25.23
C ASN A 161 -20.74 34.27 -26.21
N PRO A 162 -19.89 33.33 -26.65
CA PRO A 162 -18.83 33.65 -27.59
C PRO A 162 -19.39 34.02 -28.98
N THR A 163 -18.81 35.01 -29.61
CA THR A 163 -19.22 35.47 -30.95
C THR A 163 -18.49 34.73 -32.08
N ASP A 164 -17.38 34.06 -31.76
CA ASP A 164 -16.54 33.31 -32.73
C ASP A 164 -16.89 31.82 -32.69
N ARG A 165 -16.85 31.15 -33.85
CA ARG A 165 -17.21 29.71 -33.97
C ARG A 165 -16.27 28.81 -33.21
N ASP A 166 -14.97 29.09 -33.20
CA ASP A 166 -13.99 28.26 -32.45
C ASP A 166 -14.13 28.45 -30.94
N GLN A 167 -14.33 29.69 -30.51
CA GLN A 167 -14.64 29.99 -29.11
C GLN A 167 -15.96 29.34 -28.67
N SER A 168 -16.96 29.29 -29.57
CA SER A 168 -18.25 28.64 -29.34
C SER A 168 -18.08 27.13 -29.10
N ALA A 169 -17.20 26.46 -29.86
CA ALA A 169 -16.93 25.04 -29.68
C ALA A 169 -16.20 24.76 -28.35
N ILE A 170 -15.22 25.57 -28.00
CA ILE A 170 -14.49 25.49 -26.71
C ILE A 170 -15.45 25.73 -25.54
N TYR A 171 -16.31 26.74 -25.68
CA TYR A 171 -17.32 27.04 -24.69
C TYR A 171 -18.33 25.89 -24.52
N GLY A 172 -18.82 25.32 -25.64
CA GLY A 172 -19.71 24.17 -25.65
C GLY A 172 -19.10 22.95 -24.98
N PHE A 173 -17.83 22.62 -25.29
CA PHE A 173 -17.06 21.58 -24.63
C PHE A 173 -16.96 21.81 -23.12
N GLY A 174 -16.51 23.00 -22.72
CA GLY A 174 -16.38 23.36 -21.31
C GLY A 174 -17.71 23.32 -20.55
N LYS A 175 -18.79 23.79 -21.16
CA LYS A 175 -20.13 23.75 -20.57
C LYS A 175 -20.63 22.33 -20.38
N THR A 176 -20.42 21.44 -21.36
CA THR A 176 -20.74 20.02 -21.23
C THR A 176 -19.93 19.38 -20.11
N LEU A 177 -18.63 19.62 -20.07
CA LEU A 177 -17.75 19.05 -19.04
C LEU A 177 -18.15 19.56 -17.64
N GLN A 178 -18.45 20.85 -17.48
CA GLN A 178 -18.82 21.46 -16.20
C GLN A 178 -20.06 20.80 -15.54
N GLN A 179 -20.97 20.22 -16.34
CA GLN A 179 -22.18 19.57 -15.81
C GLN A 179 -21.86 18.34 -14.96
N TYR A 180 -20.70 17.73 -15.16
CA TYR A 180 -20.30 16.47 -14.51
C TYR A 180 -19.17 16.64 -13.49
N LEU A 181 -18.58 17.83 -13.41
CA LEU A 181 -17.42 18.08 -12.54
C LEU A 181 -17.84 18.61 -11.16
N SER A 182 -17.14 18.16 -10.12
CA SER A 182 -17.26 18.69 -8.76
C SER A 182 -16.61 20.08 -8.61
N GLY A 183 -15.54 20.33 -9.31
CA GLY A 183 -14.85 21.62 -9.35
C GLY A 183 -15.40 22.58 -10.41
N THR A 184 -14.71 23.70 -10.63
CA THR A 184 -15.15 24.76 -11.55
C THR A 184 -14.17 24.91 -12.72
N LEU A 185 -14.73 25.09 -13.92
CA LEU A 185 -13.98 25.47 -15.10
C LEU A 185 -13.92 27.00 -15.24
N TYR A 186 -12.74 27.50 -15.54
CA TYR A 186 -12.42 28.92 -15.71
C TYR A 186 -11.88 29.20 -17.10
N GLN A 187 -12.12 30.40 -17.59
CA GLN A 187 -11.48 30.99 -18.78
C GLN A 187 -10.62 32.18 -18.36
N GLY A 188 -9.64 32.51 -19.23
CA GLY A 188 -8.81 33.69 -19.05
C GLY A 188 -7.85 33.66 -17.87
N VAL A 189 -7.61 32.49 -17.31
CA VAL A 189 -6.59 32.29 -16.26
C VAL A 189 -5.22 32.65 -16.84
N LYS A 190 -4.54 33.64 -16.23
CA LYS A 190 -3.19 34.05 -16.63
C LYS A 190 -2.16 33.49 -15.66
N ILE A 191 -1.13 32.87 -16.22
CA ILE A 191 -0.02 32.33 -15.47
C ILE A 191 1.26 32.93 -16.02
N TYR A 192 1.93 33.76 -15.23
CA TYR A 192 3.21 34.34 -15.61
C TYR A 192 4.32 33.30 -15.56
N ILE A 193 5.07 33.17 -16.67
CA ILE A 193 6.20 32.26 -16.81
C ILE A 193 7.50 33.07 -16.85
N PRO A 194 8.24 33.14 -15.72
CA PRO A 194 9.44 34.01 -15.64
C PRO A 194 10.54 33.66 -16.62
N SER A 195 10.69 32.38 -16.98
CA SER A 195 11.77 31.93 -17.88
C SER A 195 11.67 32.43 -19.31
N ILE A 196 10.48 32.88 -19.73
CA ILE A 196 10.20 33.38 -21.07
C ILE A 196 9.54 34.76 -21.05
N ASP A 197 9.43 35.39 -19.86
CA ASP A 197 8.78 36.70 -19.65
C ASP A 197 7.43 36.82 -20.37
N HIS A 198 6.57 35.81 -20.15
CA HIS A 198 5.31 35.68 -20.87
C HIS A 198 4.16 35.21 -19.97
N ASP A 199 2.99 35.81 -20.20
CA ASP A 199 1.74 35.33 -19.61
C ASP A 199 1.18 34.20 -20.46
N TRP A 200 1.09 33.02 -19.88
CA TRP A 200 0.44 31.87 -20.50
C TRP A 200 -1.03 31.80 -20.13
N VAL A 201 -1.89 31.55 -21.10
CA VAL A 201 -3.34 31.50 -20.92
C VAL A 201 -3.88 30.20 -21.54
N PRO A 202 -4.24 29.19 -20.76
CA PRO A 202 -4.87 27.98 -21.28
C PRO A 202 -6.26 28.27 -21.84
N ALA A 203 -6.74 27.43 -22.75
CA ALA A 203 -8.09 27.56 -23.30
C ALA A 203 -9.15 27.43 -22.18
N LEU A 204 -8.97 26.48 -21.27
CA LEU A 204 -9.77 26.30 -20.07
C LEU A 204 -8.86 25.85 -18.90
N THR A 205 -9.28 26.19 -17.70
CA THR A 205 -8.62 25.73 -16.47
C THR A 205 -9.65 25.10 -15.55
N TYR A 206 -9.45 23.85 -15.16
CA TYR A 206 -10.24 23.21 -14.13
C TYR A 206 -9.57 23.42 -12.77
N ILE A 207 -10.35 23.88 -11.79
CA ILE A 207 -9.90 24.04 -10.42
C ILE A 207 -10.85 23.29 -9.50
N ASP A 208 -10.31 22.33 -8.75
CA ASP A 208 -11.01 21.68 -7.65
C ASP A 208 -10.64 22.36 -6.34
N PRO A 209 -11.56 23.10 -5.70
CA PRO A 209 -11.27 23.82 -4.46
C PRO A 209 -11.02 22.89 -3.26
N ALA A 210 -11.55 21.66 -3.27
CA ALA A 210 -11.39 20.71 -2.17
C ALA A 210 -9.97 20.18 -2.06
N LEU A 211 -9.34 19.94 -3.23
CA LEU A 211 -7.97 19.42 -3.33
C LEU A 211 -6.94 20.48 -3.75
N ASN A 212 -7.40 21.68 -4.13
CA ASN A 212 -6.60 22.73 -4.76
C ASN A 212 -5.86 22.24 -6.05
N VAL A 213 -6.50 21.34 -6.79
CA VAL A 213 -5.97 20.80 -8.03
C VAL A 213 -6.19 21.79 -9.17
N HIS A 214 -5.14 22.04 -9.94
CA HIS A 214 -5.20 22.85 -11.14
C HIS A 214 -4.89 22.00 -12.38
N ILE A 215 -5.85 21.91 -13.29
CA ILE A 215 -5.70 21.20 -14.57
C ILE A 215 -5.89 22.19 -15.71
N ALA A 216 -4.84 22.39 -16.50
CA ALA A 216 -4.90 23.21 -17.70
C ALA A 216 -5.37 22.35 -18.88
N ILE A 217 -6.35 22.87 -19.63
CA ILE A 217 -6.84 22.28 -20.87
C ILE A 217 -6.39 23.17 -22.02
N GLU A 218 -5.51 22.66 -22.86
CA GLU A 218 -5.04 23.36 -24.06
C GLU A 218 -5.68 22.80 -25.33
N ILE A 219 -5.92 23.68 -26.26
CA ILE A 219 -6.43 23.33 -27.60
C ILE A 219 -5.40 23.80 -28.61
N ILE A 220 -4.84 22.84 -29.32
CA ILE A 220 -3.74 23.07 -30.28
C ILE A 220 -4.32 23.15 -31.69
N ALA A 221 -4.06 24.25 -32.36
CA ALA A 221 -4.41 24.42 -33.78
C ALA A 221 -3.52 23.56 -34.68
N ASP A 222 -4.08 23.06 -35.79
CA ASP A 222 -3.35 22.19 -36.73
C ASP A 222 -2.20 22.91 -37.48
N SER A 223 -2.20 24.25 -37.49
CA SER A 223 -1.26 25.08 -38.24
C SER A 223 -0.32 25.91 -37.37
N GLU A 224 0.16 25.37 -36.25
CA GLU A 224 1.10 26.12 -35.41
C GLU A 224 2.52 26.19 -35.97
N SER A 225 3.17 27.36 -35.83
CA SER A 225 4.56 27.56 -36.24
C SER A 225 5.54 26.83 -35.30
N ALA A 226 6.72 26.45 -35.80
CA ALA A 226 7.78 25.82 -35.04
C ALA A 226 8.23 26.67 -33.83
N ALA A 227 8.26 27.99 -33.97
CA ALA A 227 8.60 28.91 -32.87
C ALA A 227 7.59 28.88 -31.74
N ASN A 228 6.29 28.88 -32.07
CA ASN A 228 5.21 28.76 -31.06
C ASN A 228 5.27 27.39 -30.32
N LEU A 229 5.63 26.33 -31.06
CA LEU A 229 5.78 25.00 -30.49
C LEU A 229 6.91 24.93 -29.45
N MET A 230 8.05 25.58 -29.72
CA MET A 230 9.18 25.64 -28.80
C MET A 230 8.83 26.43 -27.52
N GLN A 231 8.14 27.55 -27.65
CA GLN A 231 7.68 28.35 -26.54
C GLN A 231 6.68 27.55 -25.66
N LYS A 232 5.78 26.81 -26.29
CA LYS A 232 4.83 25.93 -25.58
C LYS A 232 5.54 24.83 -24.84
N ASP A 233 6.58 24.21 -25.39
CA ASP A 233 7.34 23.16 -24.68
C ASP A 233 8.05 23.71 -23.42
N LEU A 234 8.52 24.95 -23.43
CA LEU A 234 9.06 25.60 -22.23
C LEU A 234 7.99 25.91 -21.21
N SER A 235 6.83 26.40 -21.66
CA SER A 235 5.67 26.64 -20.80
C SER A 235 5.18 25.35 -20.14
N ASP A 236 5.11 24.26 -20.91
CA ASP A 236 4.70 22.92 -20.41
C ASP A 236 5.58 22.44 -19.27
N ARG A 237 6.91 22.53 -19.45
CA ARG A 237 7.87 22.13 -18.42
C ARG A 237 7.69 22.95 -17.15
N PHE A 238 7.62 24.28 -17.28
CA PHE A 238 7.41 25.16 -16.14
C PHE A 238 6.12 24.82 -15.37
N LEU A 239 5.02 24.59 -16.08
CA LEU A 239 3.74 24.29 -15.47
C LEU A 239 3.74 22.93 -14.76
N VAL A 240 4.30 21.91 -15.41
CA VAL A 240 4.45 20.57 -14.80
C VAL A 240 5.34 20.63 -13.56
N ASP A 241 6.46 21.36 -13.63
CA ASP A 241 7.38 21.55 -12.49
C ASP A 241 6.72 22.37 -11.36
N SER A 242 5.79 23.27 -11.71
CA SER A 242 4.97 24.03 -10.75
C SER A 242 3.79 23.24 -10.18
N GLY A 243 3.63 21.96 -10.57
CA GLY A 243 2.58 21.09 -10.04
C GLY A 243 1.26 21.09 -10.84
N TRP A 244 1.19 21.79 -11.97
CA TRP A 244 0.02 21.79 -12.83
C TRP A 244 -0.09 20.51 -13.64
N ILE A 245 -1.30 19.97 -13.72
CA ILE A 245 -1.63 18.89 -14.64
C ILE A 245 -2.09 19.52 -15.97
N MET A 246 -1.71 18.93 -17.10
CA MET A 246 -2.11 19.44 -18.40
C MET A 246 -2.71 18.35 -19.28
N ILE A 247 -3.77 18.69 -19.99
CA ILE A 247 -4.33 17.89 -21.06
C ILE A 247 -4.46 18.74 -22.34
N LYS A 248 -3.99 18.22 -23.45
CA LYS A 248 -3.97 18.90 -24.73
C LYS A 248 -4.80 18.14 -25.74
N PHE A 249 -5.72 18.83 -26.39
CA PHE A 249 -6.51 18.31 -27.49
C PHE A 249 -6.17 19.05 -28.78
N SER A 250 -6.33 18.40 -29.93
CA SER A 250 -6.33 19.13 -31.20
C SER A 250 -7.66 19.88 -31.38
N GLN A 251 -7.61 21.00 -32.06
CA GLN A 251 -8.84 21.77 -32.39
C GLN A 251 -9.86 20.90 -33.12
N LYS A 252 -9.40 20.01 -34.01
CA LYS A 252 -10.24 19.06 -34.73
C LYS A 252 -10.95 18.10 -33.79
N GLN A 253 -10.31 17.60 -32.73
CA GLN A 253 -10.93 16.74 -31.75
C GLN A 253 -12.06 17.44 -31.00
N ILE A 254 -11.85 18.70 -30.58
CA ILE A 254 -12.88 19.48 -29.89
C ILE A 254 -14.07 19.76 -30.81
N LEU A 255 -13.83 20.10 -32.07
CA LEU A 255 -14.88 20.41 -33.05
C LEU A 255 -15.71 19.18 -33.46
N GLN A 256 -15.09 18.02 -33.57
CA GLN A 256 -15.73 16.81 -34.10
C GLN A 256 -16.14 15.81 -33.03
N ASN A 257 -15.41 15.72 -31.92
CA ASN A 257 -15.50 14.67 -30.91
C ASN A 257 -15.52 15.25 -29.49
N SER A 258 -16.25 16.34 -29.27
CA SER A 258 -16.28 17.06 -27.99
C SER A 258 -16.63 16.17 -26.79
N VAL A 259 -17.62 15.26 -26.93
CA VAL A 259 -18.06 14.36 -25.85
C VAL A 259 -17.00 13.31 -25.54
N GLN A 260 -16.28 12.80 -26.57
CA GLN A 260 -15.17 11.88 -26.35
C GLN A 260 -13.99 12.59 -25.65
N CYS A 261 -13.77 13.88 -25.94
CA CYS A 261 -12.79 14.68 -25.19
C CYS A 261 -13.18 14.83 -23.73
N CYS A 262 -14.49 15.00 -23.40
CA CYS A 262 -14.96 14.97 -22.02
C CYS A 262 -14.68 13.63 -21.33
N LYS A 263 -14.88 12.50 -22.05
CA LYS A 263 -14.53 11.17 -21.52
C LYS A 263 -13.05 11.05 -21.23
N GLU A 264 -12.16 11.55 -22.10
CA GLU A 264 -10.70 11.50 -21.84
C GLU A 264 -10.31 12.36 -20.62
N PHE A 265 -10.95 13.50 -20.42
CA PHE A 265 -10.78 14.29 -19.20
C PHE A 265 -11.27 13.52 -17.94
N ALA A 266 -12.41 12.86 -18.02
CA ALA A 266 -12.94 12.03 -16.95
C ALA A 266 -12.01 10.85 -16.62
N LYS A 267 -11.43 10.19 -17.64
CA LYS A 267 -10.40 9.15 -17.45
C LYS A 267 -9.15 9.69 -16.75
N LEU A 268 -8.76 10.93 -17.01
CA LEU A 268 -7.65 11.57 -16.32
C LEU A 268 -7.95 11.74 -14.82
N LEU A 269 -9.15 12.23 -14.49
CA LEU A 269 -9.58 12.39 -13.09
C LEU A 269 -9.64 11.05 -12.35
N ASP A 270 -10.20 10.02 -12.97
CA ASP A 270 -10.29 8.67 -12.42
C ASP A 270 -8.90 8.05 -12.22
N ARG A 271 -8.04 8.08 -13.25
CA ARG A 271 -6.66 7.59 -13.20
C ARG A 271 -5.85 8.20 -12.05
N LEU A 272 -6.08 9.47 -11.76
CA LEU A 272 -5.42 10.18 -10.67
C LEU A 272 -6.16 10.06 -9.34
N SER A 273 -7.33 9.40 -9.32
CA SER A 273 -8.19 9.31 -8.13
C SER A 273 -8.59 10.69 -7.57
N LEU A 274 -8.74 11.67 -8.45
CA LEU A 274 -9.16 13.03 -8.07
C LEU A 274 -10.68 13.10 -7.93
N ASP A 275 -11.41 12.61 -8.95
CA ASP A 275 -12.86 12.50 -8.94
C ASP A 275 -13.32 11.26 -9.74
N PRO A 276 -13.35 10.07 -9.12
CA PRO A 276 -13.74 8.85 -9.80
C PRO A 276 -15.23 8.79 -10.16
N SER A 277 -16.06 9.70 -9.61
CA SER A 277 -17.52 9.73 -9.88
C SER A 277 -17.86 10.27 -11.26
N VAL A 278 -16.94 10.94 -11.94
CA VAL A 278 -17.18 11.57 -13.25
C VAL A 278 -17.18 10.56 -14.37
N LEU A 279 -16.24 9.60 -14.38
CA LEU A 279 -16.06 8.64 -15.49
C LEU A 279 -17.29 7.79 -15.80
N PRO A 280 -18.08 7.28 -14.82
CA PRO A 280 -19.29 6.51 -15.08
C PRO A 280 -20.33 7.22 -15.96
N ASN A 281 -20.38 8.55 -15.92
CA ASN A 281 -21.31 9.33 -16.75
C ASN A 281 -20.99 9.24 -18.26
N PHE A 282 -19.79 8.76 -18.62
CA PHE A 282 -19.30 8.65 -19.99
C PHE A 282 -19.10 7.20 -20.46
N GLU A 283 -19.56 6.20 -19.72
CA GLU A 283 -19.34 4.78 -20.06
C GLU A 283 -19.87 4.41 -21.46
N SER A 284 -21.05 4.93 -21.83
CA SER A 284 -21.68 4.68 -23.13
C SER A 284 -20.99 5.40 -24.30
N ILE A 285 -20.12 6.35 -24.03
CA ILE A 285 -19.44 7.12 -25.06
C ILE A 285 -18.21 6.33 -25.55
N PRO A 286 -17.98 6.21 -26.88
CA PRO A 286 -16.79 5.58 -27.40
C PRO A 286 -15.53 6.33 -27.02
N ASP A 287 -14.39 5.64 -27.00
CA ASP A 287 -13.10 6.25 -26.70
C ASP A 287 -12.67 7.21 -27.81
N LEU A 288 -11.94 8.26 -27.41
CA LEU A 288 -11.41 9.23 -28.34
C LEU A 288 -10.34 8.59 -29.21
N VAL A 289 -10.49 8.71 -30.53
CA VAL A 289 -9.47 8.24 -31.48
C VAL A 289 -8.28 9.21 -31.45
N PRO A 290 -7.06 8.71 -31.22
CA PRO A 290 -5.88 9.56 -31.25
C PRO A 290 -5.67 10.18 -32.63
N THR A 291 -5.46 11.50 -32.66
CA THR A 291 -5.11 12.22 -33.90
C THR A 291 -3.63 12.59 -33.92
N ARG A 292 -3.03 12.62 -35.10
CA ARG A 292 -1.64 13.09 -35.29
C ARG A 292 -1.69 14.42 -35.97
N SER A 293 -0.97 15.44 -35.46
CA SER A 293 -0.69 16.64 -36.20
C SER A 293 0.59 16.46 -37.01
N ASN A 294 0.57 16.91 -38.23
CA ASN A 294 1.74 16.94 -39.10
C ASN A 294 2.77 17.96 -38.63
#